data_aafd4f1a0cd49d0cdb22be797f5021d9
#
_entry.id   aafd4f1a0cd49d0cdb22be797f5021d9
#
_cell.length_a   1.000
_cell.length_b   1.000
_cell.length_c   1.000
_cell.angle_alpha   90.00
_cell.angle_beta   90.00
_cell.angle_gamma   90.00
#
_symmetry.space_group_name_H-M   'P 1'
#
loop_
_entity.id
_entity.type
_entity.pdbx_description
1 polymer ?
#
loop_
_entity_poly.entity_id
_entity_poly.type
_entity_poly.pdbx_seq_one_letter_code
_entity_poly.pdbx_strand_id
1 'polypeptide(L)'
;MEELEFKEIKRLLNVCYQCGTCVSSCAAGLVNPKNNIRKLIQNLINSADESELKKNDLLWLCTSCYQCEDRCPEGAPLTTLLIRLRNMAVERGLIPASVQKEIETLAAHSFTYPPANSIISRRKRLGLPDLQRPAQAEMQTLFNLVWQDITVRI
;
A
#
# COMPACT_ATOMS: atom_id res chain seq x y z
N MET A 1 -10.36 -18.52 8.26
CA MET A 1 -9.85 -18.17 6.92
C MET A 1 -8.53 -17.42 6.98
N GLU A 2 -8.40 -16.45 7.87
CA GLU A 2 -7.22 -15.55 8.00
C GLU A 2 -5.90 -16.27 8.31
N GLU A 3 -5.90 -17.23 9.21
CA GLU A 3 -4.71 -18.04 9.55
C GLU A 3 -4.20 -18.87 8.36
N LEU A 4 -5.11 -19.35 7.53
CA LEU A 4 -4.79 -20.07 6.29
C LEU A 4 -4.14 -19.13 5.27
N GLU A 5 -4.60 -17.88 5.17
CA GLU A 5 -4.04 -16.89 4.25
C GLU A 5 -2.61 -16.51 4.62
N PHE A 6 -2.32 -16.25 5.90
CA PHE A 6 -0.96 -15.95 6.36
C PHE A 6 0.00 -17.14 6.16
N LYS A 7 -0.45 -18.36 6.43
CA LYS A 7 0.33 -19.57 6.16
C LYS A 7 0.64 -19.73 4.67
N GLU A 8 -0.32 -19.41 3.80
CA GLU A 8 -0.09 -19.45 2.36
C GLU A 8 0.92 -18.41 1.90
N ILE A 9 0.84 -17.18 2.41
CA ILE A 9 1.84 -16.13 2.14
C ILE A 9 3.24 -16.63 2.51
N LYS A 10 3.41 -17.21 3.69
CA LYS A 10 4.69 -17.80 4.12
C LYS A 10 5.17 -18.90 3.18
N ARG A 11 4.27 -19.79 2.75
CA ARG A 11 4.58 -20.85 1.80
C ARG A 11 5.12 -20.30 0.48
N LEU A 12 4.49 -19.26 -0.05
CA LEU A 12 4.91 -18.60 -1.30
C LEU A 12 6.25 -17.85 -1.15
N LEU A 13 6.58 -17.40 0.06
CA LEU A 13 7.86 -16.74 0.35
C LEU A 13 9.02 -17.70 0.61
N ASN A 14 8.75 -18.97 0.91
CA ASN A 14 9.79 -19.97 1.22
C ASN A 14 10.75 -20.29 0.05
N VAL A 15 10.39 -19.90 -1.18
CA VAL A 15 11.29 -19.99 -2.33
C VAL A 15 12.43 -18.98 -2.25
N CYS A 16 12.37 -18.01 -1.33
CA CYS A 16 13.33 -16.92 -1.22
C CYS A 16 14.65 -17.38 -0.60
N TYR A 17 15.73 -17.45 -1.39
CA TYR A 17 17.08 -17.72 -0.91
C TYR A 17 17.88 -16.47 -0.54
N GLN A 18 17.22 -15.33 -0.32
CA GLN A 18 17.83 -14.11 0.22
C GLN A 18 18.90 -13.44 -0.66
N CYS A 19 18.84 -13.56 -2.00
CA CYS A 19 19.84 -13.04 -2.94
C CYS A 19 19.99 -11.50 -2.95
N GLY A 20 18.96 -10.75 -2.49
CA GLY A 20 18.99 -9.29 -2.41
C GLY A 20 18.63 -8.54 -3.69
N THR A 21 18.32 -9.20 -4.80
CA THR A 21 17.93 -8.55 -6.07
C THR A 21 16.75 -7.62 -5.91
N CYS A 22 15.76 -7.99 -5.08
CA CYS A 22 14.59 -7.15 -4.77
C CYS A 22 14.97 -5.84 -4.06
N VAL A 23 16.00 -5.83 -3.22
CA VAL A 23 16.47 -4.63 -2.51
C VAL A 23 17.22 -3.70 -3.46
N SER A 24 18.12 -4.24 -4.28
CA SER A 24 18.91 -3.45 -5.25
C SER A 24 18.03 -2.80 -6.33
N SER A 25 16.84 -3.34 -6.57
CA SER A 25 15.88 -2.83 -7.56
C SER A 25 14.86 -1.85 -6.98
N CYS A 26 14.80 -1.69 -5.66
CA CYS A 26 13.74 -0.95 -5.00
C CYS A 26 13.99 0.56 -5.03
N ALA A 27 13.25 1.32 -5.86
CA ALA A 27 13.34 2.77 -5.91
C ALA A 27 13.00 3.44 -4.56
N ALA A 28 11.98 2.94 -3.85
CA ALA A 28 11.64 3.42 -2.52
C ALA A 28 12.76 3.13 -1.49
N GLY A 29 13.48 2.01 -1.65
CA GLY A 29 14.63 1.65 -0.83
C GLY A 29 15.84 2.55 -1.04
N LEU A 30 16.02 3.09 -2.25
CA LEU A 30 17.08 4.06 -2.55
C LEU A 30 16.86 5.39 -1.81
N VAL A 31 15.60 5.80 -1.67
CA VAL A 31 15.23 7.06 -1.00
C VAL A 31 15.15 6.87 0.53
N ASN A 32 14.63 5.72 0.96
CA ASN A 32 14.48 5.38 2.37
C ASN A 32 15.08 4.00 2.67
N PRO A 33 16.30 3.94 3.25
CA PRO A 33 16.98 2.66 3.55
C PRO A 33 16.22 1.75 4.53
N LYS A 34 15.23 2.28 5.25
CA LYS A 34 14.33 1.46 6.08
C LYS A 34 13.43 0.57 5.23
N ASN A 35 13.21 0.92 3.96
CA ASN A 35 12.42 0.13 3.02
C ASN A 35 13.24 -1.05 2.47
N ASN A 36 13.37 -2.09 3.28
CA ASN A 36 14.15 -3.30 2.95
C ASN A 36 13.22 -4.51 2.82
N ILE A 37 12.76 -4.77 1.60
CA ILE A 37 11.85 -5.88 1.29
C ILE A 37 12.42 -7.25 1.68
N ARG A 38 13.73 -7.48 1.52
CA ARG A 38 14.39 -8.73 1.91
C ARG A 38 14.26 -8.99 3.41
N LYS A 39 14.45 -7.94 4.23
CA LYS A 39 14.31 -8.04 5.69
C LYS A 39 12.86 -8.33 6.08
N LEU A 40 11.89 -7.71 5.42
CA LEU A 40 10.48 -8.02 5.64
C LEU A 40 10.18 -9.49 5.33
N ILE A 41 10.63 -9.99 4.17
CA ILE A 41 10.43 -11.39 3.79
C ILE A 41 11.04 -12.34 4.84
N GLN A 42 12.26 -12.07 5.27
CA GLN A 42 12.94 -12.86 6.29
C GLN A 42 12.15 -12.88 7.61
N ASN A 43 11.67 -11.72 8.04
CA ASN A 43 10.86 -11.61 9.25
C ASN A 43 9.55 -12.40 9.11
N LEU A 44 8.85 -12.28 7.97
CA LEU A 44 7.61 -13.01 7.71
C LEU A 44 7.81 -14.53 7.71
N ILE A 45 8.87 -15.02 7.08
CA ILE A 45 9.20 -16.45 7.07
C ILE A 45 9.44 -16.96 8.49
N ASN A 46 10.18 -16.20 9.30
CA ASN A 46 10.59 -16.58 10.65
C ASN A 46 9.54 -16.28 11.72
N SER A 47 8.53 -15.44 11.44
CA SER A 47 7.50 -15.10 12.42
C SER A 47 6.61 -16.31 12.71
N ALA A 48 6.22 -16.48 13.96
CA ALA A 48 5.24 -17.49 14.35
C ALA A 48 3.80 -17.06 14.00
N ASP A 49 3.56 -15.75 14.00
CA ASP A 49 2.26 -15.12 13.87
C ASP A 49 2.28 -13.85 13.01
N GLU A 50 1.15 -13.16 12.96
CA GLU A 50 0.95 -11.92 12.21
C GLU A 50 1.51 -10.67 12.90
N SER A 51 2.32 -10.81 13.96
CA SER A 51 2.88 -9.66 14.72
C SER A 51 3.71 -8.73 13.83
N GLU A 52 4.25 -9.22 12.73
CA GLU A 52 4.99 -8.43 11.73
C GLU A 52 4.09 -7.39 11.04
N LEU A 53 2.79 -7.60 10.95
CA LEU A 53 1.86 -6.61 10.39
C LEU A 53 1.82 -5.33 11.23
N LYS A 54 1.97 -5.45 12.56
CA LYS A 54 1.97 -4.32 13.51
C LYS A 54 3.27 -3.52 13.49
N LYS A 55 4.40 -4.17 13.19
CA LYS A 55 5.74 -3.60 13.36
C LYS A 55 6.29 -2.98 12.08
N ASN A 56 5.59 -3.10 10.96
CA ASN A 56 6.23 -2.91 9.65
C ASN A 56 5.70 -1.69 8.91
N ASP A 57 6.33 -0.53 9.14
CA ASP A 57 6.17 0.68 8.29
C ASP A 57 6.42 0.38 6.81
N LEU A 58 7.19 -0.66 6.53
CA LEU A 58 7.60 -1.07 5.19
C LEU A 58 6.43 -1.50 4.31
N LEU A 59 5.38 -2.08 4.90
CA LEU A 59 4.16 -2.40 4.17
C LEU A 59 3.59 -1.16 3.47
N TRP A 60 3.67 0.01 4.11
CA TRP A 60 3.08 1.25 3.65
C TRP A 60 4.04 2.13 2.84
N LEU A 61 5.35 1.91 2.94
CA LEU A 61 6.37 2.59 2.15
C LEU A 61 6.50 2.04 0.72
N CYS A 62 6.00 0.84 0.45
CA CYS A 62 6.06 0.22 -0.87
C CYS A 62 5.12 0.93 -1.85
N THR A 63 5.64 1.34 -3.01
CA THR A 63 4.89 2.03 -4.08
C THR A 63 4.21 1.08 -5.06
N SER A 64 4.25 -0.23 -4.81
CA SER A 64 3.65 -1.28 -5.66
C SER A 64 4.11 -1.21 -7.13
N CYS A 65 5.39 -0.90 -7.36
CA CYS A 65 5.95 -0.74 -8.70
C CYS A 65 6.34 -2.06 -9.39
N TYR A 66 6.18 -3.21 -8.75
CA TYR A 66 6.47 -4.57 -9.25
C TYR A 66 7.94 -4.88 -9.56
N GLN A 67 8.88 -3.95 -9.51
CA GLN A 67 10.29 -4.17 -9.83
C GLN A 67 10.95 -5.32 -9.06
N CYS A 68 10.58 -5.51 -7.79
CA CYS A 68 11.12 -6.59 -6.97
C CYS A 68 10.57 -7.96 -7.39
N GLU A 69 9.33 -8.01 -7.86
CA GLU A 69 8.64 -9.20 -8.35
C GLU A 69 9.20 -9.61 -9.71
N ASP A 70 9.25 -8.68 -10.67
CA ASP A 70 9.75 -8.92 -12.04
C ASP A 70 11.21 -9.39 -12.07
N ARG A 71 12.02 -8.93 -11.12
CA ARG A 71 13.45 -9.26 -11.04
C ARG A 71 13.77 -10.42 -10.11
N CYS A 72 12.78 -11.02 -9.48
CA CYS A 72 13.00 -12.15 -8.58
C CYS A 72 13.40 -13.40 -9.38
N PRO A 73 14.60 -13.97 -9.18
CA PRO A 73 15.01 -15.16 -9.90
C PRO A 73 14.17 -16.40 -9.58
N GLU A 74 13.53 -16.42 -8.40
CA GLU A 74 12.64 -17.50 -7.97
C GLU A 74 11.15 -17.22 -8.31
N GLY A 75 10.86 -16.11 -9.00
CA GLY A 75 9.49 -15.75 -9.34
C GLY A 75 8.57 -15.51 -8.14
N ALA A 76 9.12 -15.13 -6.98
CA ALA A 76 8.31 -14.86 -5.80
C ALA A 76 7.39 -13.65 -6.03
N PRO A 77 6.07 -13.76 -5.81
CA PRO A 77 5.08 -12.71 -6.12
C PRO A 77 5.08 -11.63 -5.03
N LEU A 78 6.20 -10.92 -4.87
CA LEU A 78 6.48 -10.05 -3.72
C LEU A 78 5.51 -8.89 -3.59
N THR A 79 5.17 -8.20 -4.67
CA THR A 79 4.24 -7.07 -4.66
C THR A 79 2.82 -7.54 -4.39
N THR A 80 2.42 -8.63 -5.02
CA THR A 80 1.12 -9.27 -4.81
C THR A 80 0.93 -9.67 -3.34
N LEU A 81 1.96 -10.26 -2.72
CA LEU A 81 1.93 -10.64 -1.31
C LEU A 81 1.90 -9.42 -0.37
N LEU A 82 2.62 -8.34 -0.72
CA LEU A 82 2.55 -7.08 0.04
C LEU A 82 1.16 -6.45 0.02
N ILE A 83 0.46 -6.50 -1.12
CA ILE A 83 -0.91 -6.02 -1.23
C ILE A 83 -1.84 -6.85 -0.32
N ARG A 84 -1.71 -8.18 -0.34
CA ARG A 84 -2.47 -9.06 0.57
C ARG A 84 -2.21 -8.73 2.04
N LEU A 85 -0.94 -8.55 2.43
CA LEU A 85 -0.57 -8.19 3.80
C LEU A 85 -1.14 -6.82 4.22
N ARG A 86 -1.21 -5.85 3.29
CA ARG A 86 -1.89 -4.57 3.54
C ARG A 86 -3.39 -4.75 3.81
N ASN A 87 -4.06 -5.57 3.00
CA ASN A 87 -5.48 -5.85 3.19
C ASN A 87 -5.71 -6.50 4.56
N MET A 88 -4.90 -7.48 4.93
CA MET A 88 -4.94 -8.09 6.26
C MET A 88 -4.70 -7.07 7.38
N ALA A 89 -3.76 -6.13 7.19
CA ALA A 89 -3.50 -5.06 8.17
C ALA A 89 -4.70 -4.10 8.30
N VAL A 90 -5.34 -3.74 7.18
CA VAL A 90 -6.56 -2.90 7.17
C VAL A 90 -7.70 -3.58 7.92
N GLU A 91 -7.94 -4.86 7.67
CA GLU A 91 -8.99 -5.65 8.36
C GLU A 91 -8.79 -5.71 9.87
N ARG A 92 -7.56 -5.50 10.35
CA ARG A 92 -7.19 -5.47 11.79
C ARG A 92 -7.05 -4.07 12.36
N GLY A 93 -7.47 -3.04 11.62
CA GLY A 93 -7.34 -1.64 12.06
C GLY A 93 -5.90 -1.14 12.14
N LEU A 94 -4.94 -1.83 11.53
CA LEU A 94 -3.51 -1.49 11.57
C LEU A 94 -3.13 -0.54 10.43
N ILE A 95 -3.88 0.55 10.28
CA ILE A 95 -3.70 1.55 9.24
C ILE A 95 -2.89 2.72 9.80
N PRO A 96 -1.77 3.14 9.18
CA PRO A 96 -1.06 4.35 9.58
C PRO A 96 -1.94 5.59 9.47
N ALA A 97 -1.82 6.53 10.41
CA ALA A 97 -2.59 7.77 10.42
C ALA A 97 -2.41 8.61 9.13
N SER A 98 -1.24 8.51 8.46
CA SER A 98 -0.98 9.14 7.17
C SER A 98 -1.89 8.60 6.07
N VAL A 99 -2.03 7.28 5.99
CA VAL A 99 -2.90 6.60 5.00
C VAL A 99 -4.36 6.88 5.29
N GLN A 100 -4.76 6.83 6.57
CA GLN A 100 -6.11 7.18 6.98
C GLN A 100 -6.46 8.61 6.54
N LYS A 101 -5.56 9.58 6.76
CA LYS A 101 -5.75 10.97 6.34
C LYS A 101 -5.86 11.12 4.82
N GLU A 102 -5.11 10.34 4.05
CA GLU A 102 -5.25 10.33 2.57
C GLU A 102 -6.62 9.83 2.14
N ILE A 103 -7.13 8.79 2.78
CA ILE A 103 -8.47 8.23 2.52
C ILE A 103 -9.55 9.26 2.86
N GLU A 104 -9.48 9.90 4.02
CA GLU A 104 -10.40 10.96 4.44
C GLU A 104 -10.38 12.14 3.44
N THR A 105 -9.18 12.53 2.98
CA THR A 105 -9.00 13.61 2.00
C THR A 105 -9.62 13.23 0.66
N LEU A 106 -9.43 11.99 0.22
CA LEU A 106 -10.04 11.48 -1.01
C LEU A 106 -11.56 11.50 -0.92
N ALA A 107 -12.12 11.05 0.20
CA ALA A 107 -13.57 11.05 0.44
C ALA A 107 -14.16 12.46 0.44
N ALA A 108 -13.48 13.43 1.06
CA ALA A 108 -13.95 14.80 1.17
C ALA A 108 -13.81 15.61 -0.13
N HIS A 109 -12.76 15.36 -0.91
CA HIS A 109 -12.38 16.23 -2.03
C HIS A 109 -12.34 15.53 -3.39
N SER A 110 -12.54 14.22 -3.46
CA SER A 110 -12.35 13.38 -4.66
C SER A 110 -10.94 13.47 -5.26
N PHE A 111 -9.97 13.89 -4.46
CA PHE A 111 -8.53 13.96 -4.78
C PHE A 111 -7.72 13.52 -3.58
N THR A 112 -6.73 12.67 -3.79
CA THR A 112 -5.75 12.31 -2.75
C THR A 112 -4.98 13.53 -2.26
N TYR A 113 -4.62 14.43 -3.22
CA TYR A 113 -3.96 15.71 -2.96
C TYR A 113 -4.76 16.82 -3.63
N PRO A 114 -5.64 17.55 -2.89
CA PRO A 114 -6.38 18.68 -3.43
C PRO A 114 -5.41 19.73 -3.98
N PRO A 115 -5.62 20.23 -5.20
CA PRO A 115 -4.73 21.19 -5.80
C PRO A 115 -4.75 22.52 -5.02
N ALA A 116 -3.57 23.06 -4.69
CA ALA A 116 -3.45 24.36 -4.07
C ALA A 116 -3.99 25.49 -4.99
N ASN A 117 -4.44 26.59 -4.40
CA ASN A 117 -4.96 27.75 -5.15
C ASN A 117 -3.94 28.30 -6.17
N SER A 118 -2.65 28.24 -5.87
CA SER A 118 -1.56 28.62 -6.79
C SER A 118 -1.54 27.77 -8.06
N ILE A 119 -1.81 26.46 -7.94
CA ILE A 119 -1.90 25.53 -9.07
C ILE A 119 -3.12 25.84 -9.91
N ILE A 120 -4.28 26.10 -9.29
CA ILE A 120 -5.52 26.47 -9.98
C ILE A 120 -5.31 27.79 -10.76
N SER A 121 -4.72 28.81 -10.14
CA SER A 121 -4.42 30.08 -10.77
C SER A 121 -3.43 29.94 -11.94
N ARG A 122 -2.42 29.07 -11.80
CA ARG A 122 -1.46 28.78 -12.88
C ARG A 122 -2.15 28.08 -14.05
N ARG A 123 -3.04 27.13 -13.79
CA ARG A 123 -3.83 26.46 -14.85
C ARG A 123 -4.67 27.45 -15.65
N LYS A 124 -5.37 28.37 -14.97
CA LYS A 124 -6.16 29.43 -15.62
C LYS A 124 -5.31 30.33 -16.53
N ARG A 125 -4.13 30.73 -16.06
CA ARG A 125 -3.19 31.54 -16.88
C ARG A 125 -2.69 30.82 -18.12
N LEU A 126 -2.62 29.48 -18.08
CA LEU A 126 -2.19 28.65 -19.19
C LEU A 126 -3.37 28.26 -20.11
N GLY A 127 -4.58 28.77 -19.88
CA GLY A 127 -5.75 28.43 -20.69
C GLY A 127 -6.19 26.96 -20.58
N LEU A 128 -5.77 26.26 -19.52
CA LEU A 128 -6.14 24.86 -19.31
C LEU A 128 -7.58 24.76 -18.78
N PRO A 129 -8.34 23.73 -19.16
CA PRO A 129 -9.70 23.51 -18.67
C PRO A 129 -9.72 23.37 -17.15
N ASP A 130 -10.84 23.74 -16.54
CA ASP A 130 -11.05 23.54 -15.13
C ASP A 130 -10.95 22.05 -14.76
N LEU A 131 -10.44 21.76 -13.56
CA LEU A 131 -10.37 20.40 -13.06
C LEU A 131 -11.79 19.88 -12.85
N GLN A 132 -12.16 18.89 -13.64
CA GLN A 132 -13.41 18.17 -13.43
C GLN A 132 -13.25 17.30 -12.18
N ARG A 133 -14.06 17.54 -11.18
CA ARG A 133 -14.18 16.66 -10.01
C ARG A 133 -15.14 15.52 -10.38
N PRO A 134 -14.80 14.27 -10.09
CA PRO A 134 -15.81 13.20 -10.09
C PRO A 134 -16.98 13.63 -9.24
N ALA A 135 -18.19 13.20 -9.58
CA ALA A 135 -19.40 13.59 -8.82
C ALA A 135 -19.19 13.20 -7.34
N GLN A 136 -19.15 14.19 -6.48
CA GLN A 136 -18.84 14.00 -5.05
C GLN A 136 -19.83 13.04 -4.39
N ALA A 137 -21.08 13.02 -4.86
CA ALA A 137 -22.11 12.10 -4.39
C ALA A 137 -21.79 10.63 -4.74
N GLU A 138 -21.27 10.36 -5.95
CA GLU A 138 -20.86 9.01 -6.36
C GLU A 138 -19.65 8.53 -5.56
N MET A 139 -18.65 9.40 -5.38
CA MET A 139 -17.47 9.09 -4.56
C MET A 139 -17.86 8.83 -3.11
N GLN A 140 -18.76 9.62 -2.55
CA GLN A 140 -19.25 9.41 -1.19
C GLN A 140 -20.02 8.09 -1.06
N THR A 141 -20.80 7.73 -2.07
CA THR A 141 -21.54 6.46 -2.09
C THR A 141 -20.58 5.27 -2.17
N LEU A 142 -19.60 5.31 -3.08
CA LEU A 142 -18.56 4.27 -3.19
C LEU A 142 -17.75 4.17 -1.90
N PHE A 143 -17.35 5.30 -1.33
CA PHE A 143 -16.62 5.34 -0.09
C PHE A 143 -17.42 4.73 1.06
N ASN A 144 -18.67 5.07 1.21
CA ASN A 144 -19.53 4.50 2.25
C ASN A 144 -19.72 3.00 2.08
N LEU A 145 -19.88 2.50 0.86
CA LEU A 145 -20.00 1.07 0.59
C LEU A 145 -18.74 0.30 0.97
N VAL A 146 -17.57 0.82 0.61
CA VAL A 146 -16.28 0.14 0.87
C VAL A 146 -15.84 0.32 2.32
N TRP A 147 -16.01 1.52 2.89
CA TRP A 147 -15.50 1.86 4.21
C TRP A 147 -16.37 1.36 5.35
N GLN A 148 -17.68 1.26 5.16
CA GLN A 148 -18.57 0.68 6.17
C GLN A 148 -18.23 -0.79 6.44
N ASP A 149 -17.87 -1.55 5.41
CA ASP A 149 -17.42 -2.93 5.59
C ASP A 149 -16.09 -3.05 6.37
N ILE A 150 -15.23 -2.04 6.27
CA ILE A 150 -13.93 -2.00 6.97
C ILE A 150 -14.12 -1.53 8.42
N THR A 151 -14.92 -0.49 8.65
CA THR A 151 -15.11 0.09 9.99
C THR A 151 -16.01 -0.76 10.90
N VAL A 152 -16.89 -1.59 10.35
CA VAL A 152 -17.69 -2.55 11.14
C VAL A 152 -16.84 -3.71 11.67
N ARG A 153 -15.64 -3.92 11.12
CA ARG A 153 -14.72 -4.99 11.53
C ARG A 153 -13.60 -4.53 12.46
N ILE A 154 -13.51 -3.22 12.77
CA ILE A 154 -12.60 -2.61 13.74
C ILE A 154 -13.33 -2.35 15.06
#